data_81f644517a26de2f6d376f5a196f1070
#
_entry.id   81f644517a26de2f6d376f5a196f1070
#
_cell.length_a   1.000
_cell.length_b   1.000
_cell.length_c   1.000
_cell.angle_alpha   90.00
_cell.angle_beta   90.00
_cell.angle_gamma   90.00
#
_symmetry.space_group_name_H-M   'P 1'
#
loop_
_entity.id
_entity.type
_entity.pdbx_description
1 polymer ?
#
loop_
_entity_poly.entity_id
_entity_poly.type
_entity_poly.pdbx_seq_one_letter_code
_entity_poly.pdbx_strand_id
1 'polypeptide(L)'
;MIIWLASYPKSGNTWIRTLLTNYLRDSDTPADINELDGGPIASSRLWFDEWAGIEASLLSDTVIERLRPEVYRCLVRENLDTLFMKVHDAWSRTDHNEPLFPPDVTTGVIYILRNPLDMAMSCANHWGVDVEKAVANLCDPEFAVARTLNGLANQLRQHLGSWSDHVHSWVDESGLPIHLIRYEDLRRDPEKIFGEAVRFCGLDFDAARIQKAVAFSNFDELQKQEKEKGFRERLPQSSGTFFRQGRVGGWREELTPDLVKQLIDTHSETMKRFGYLNEYNQPH
;
A
#
# COMPACT_ATOMS: atom_id res chain seq x y z
N MET A 1 -1.52 -11.05 16.53
CA MET A 1 -0.81 -11.38 15.25
C MET A 1 -1.12 -10.32 14.21
N ILE A 2 -0.26 -10.13 13.19
CA ILE A 2 -0.39 -9.06 12.19
C ILE A 2 -0.70 -9.63 10.82
N ILE A 3 -1.65 -9.02 10.11
CA ILE A 3 -1.85 -9.14 8.67
C ILE A 3 -1.40 -7.81 8.04
N TRP A 4 -0.34 -7.87 7.25
CA TRP A 4 0.19 -6.70 6.56
C TRP A 4 -0.62 -6.38 5.32
N LEU A 5 -1.06 -5.13 5.18
CA LEU A 5 -1.67 -4.60 3.97
C LEU A 5 -0.59 -3.88 3.17
N ALA A 6 0.19 -4.65 2.43
CA ALA A 6 1.38 -4.17 1.75
C ALA A 6 1.09 -3.76 0.31
N SER A 7 1.72 -2.70 -0.14
CA SER A 7 1.61 -2.21 -1.51
C SER A 7 2.62 -1.12 -1.81
N TYR A 8 3.05 -1.02 -3.05
CA TYR A 8 3.62 0.25 -3.51
C TYR A 8 2.57 1.36 -3.35
N PRO A 9 2.95 2.61 -3.00
CA PRO A 9 2.00 3.71 -2.90
C PRO A 9 1.09 3.83 -4.14
N LYS A 10 -0.19 4.15 -3.93
CA LYS A 10 -1.20 4.35 -5.01
C LYS A 10 -1.68 3.09 -5.73
N SER A 11 -1.37 1.90 -5.23
CA SER A 11 -1.87 0.62 -5.78
C SER A 11 -3.29 0.26 -5.35
N GLY A 12 -3.95 1.03 -4.47
CA GLY A 12 -5.32 0.74 -4.00
C GLY A 12 -5.42 0.29 -2.53
N ASN A 13 -4.36 0.48 -1.74
CA ASN A 13 -4.33 0.10 -0.31
C ASN A 13 -5.51 0.70 0.47
N THR A 14 -5.83 1.98 0.27
CA THR A 14 -6.96 2.64 0.93
C THR A 14 -8.29 1.95 0.60
N TRP A 15 -8.49 1.49 -0.64
CA TRP A 15 -9.71 0.80 -1.03
C TRP A 15 -9.87 -0.55 -0.33
N ILE A 16 -8.81 -1.37 -0.25
CA ILE A 16 -8.81 -2.62 0.53
C ILE A 16 -9.12 -2.34 2.01
N ARG A 17 -8.53 -1.29 2.58
CA ARG A 17 -8.81 -0.90 3.98
C ARG A 17 -10.26 -0.48 4.17
N THR A 18 -10.84 0.25 3.22
CA THR A 18 -12.26 0.62 3.27
C THR A 18 -13.17 -0.60 3.19
N LEU A 19 -12.86 -1.55 2.28
CA LEU A 19 -13.56 -2.83 2.19
C LEU A 19 -13.49 -3.61 3.52
N LEU A 20 -12.29 -3.76 4.09
CA LEU A 20 -12.07 -4.44 5.37
C LEU A 20 -12.82 -3.74 6.51
N THR A 21 -12.73 -2.41 6.60
CA THR A 21 -13.41 -1.66 7.66
C THR A 21 -14.92 -1.83 7.58
N ASN A 22 -15.53 -1.70 6.39
CA ASN A 22 -16.96 -1.93 6.21
C ASN A 22 -17.36 -3.38 6.52
N TYR A 23 -16.49 -4.34 6.17
CA TYR A 23 -16.72 -5.74 6.47
C TYR A 23 -16.63 -6.04 7.98
N LEU A 24 -15.58 -5.58 8.65
CA LEU A 24 -15.35 -5.86 10.06
C LEU A 24 -16.38 -5.20 10.97
N ARG A 25 -16.75 -3.96 10.67
CA ARG A 25 -17.71 -3.19 11.48
C ARG A 25 -19.17 -3.57 11.21
N ASP A 26 -19.46 -4.07 10.01
CA ASP A 26 -20.82 -4.45 9.55
C ASP A 26 -21.91 -3.41 9.87
N SER A 27 -21.56 -2.15 9.81
CA SER A 27 -22.42 -1.01 10.09
C SER A 27 -23.52 -0.83 9.03
N ASP A 28 -24.61 -0.14 9.35
CA ASP A 28 -25.69 0.21 8.39
C ASP A 28 -25.35 1.42 7.51
N THR A 29 -24.21 2.06 7.74
CA THR A 29 -23.70 3.21 6.98
C THR A 29 -22.26 2.99 6.56
N PRO A 30 -21.82 3.60 5.43
CA PRO A 30 -20.42 3.53 5.00
C PRO A 30 -19.45 4.01 6.08
N ALA A 31 -18.35 3.31 6.23
CA ALA A 31 -17.26 3.71 7.13
C ALA A 31 -16.68 5.06 6.71
N ASP A 32 -16.30 5.88 7.69
CA ASP A 32 -15.60 7.14 7.44
C ASP A 32 -14.19 6.87 6.90
N ILE A 33 -13.86 7.46 5.75
CA ILE A 33 -12.53 7.29 5.11
C ILE A 33 -11.39 7.79 6.01
N ASN A 34 -11.66 8.63 6.98
CA ASN A 34 -10.68 9.15 7.93
C ASN A 34 -10.51 8.29 9.19
N GLU A 35 -11.28 7.19 9.31
CA GLU A 35 -11.30 6.29 10.46
C GLU A 35 -11.21 4.81 10.03
N LEU A 36 -10.37 4.54 9.03
CA LEU A 36 -10.22 3.19 8.50
C LEU A 36 -9.38 2.30 9.42
N ASP A 37 -9.80 1.05 9.56
CA ASP A 37 -9.00 -0.02 10.15
C ASP A 37 -7.73 -0.27 9.31
N GLY A 38 -6.71 -0.87 9.89
CA GLY A 38 -5.41 -1.02 9.25
C GLY A 38 -4.49 0.21 9.37
N GLY A 39 -4.84 1.16 10.19
CA GLY A 39 -3.99 2.28 10.59
C GLY A 39 -3.60 2.18 12.08
N PRO A 40 -2.61 2.96 12.49
CA PRO A 40 -1.75 3.77 11.64
C PRO A 40 -0.84 2.92 10.74
N ILE A 41 -0.19 3.58 9.76
CA ILE A 41 0.79 2.90 8.89
C ILE A 41 1.96 2.37 9.72
N ALA A 42 2.52 1.23 9.34
CA ALA A 42 3.64 0.58 10.04
C ALA A 42 4.88 1.47 10.24
N SER A 43 5.05 2.48 9.38
CA SER A 43 6.08 3.51 9.48
C SER A 43 5.65 4.76 10.28
N SER A 44 4.55 4.71 11.04
CA SER A 44 4.14 5.83 11.89
C SER A 44 5.21 6.15 12.93
N ARG A 45 5.73 7.39 12.90
CA ARG A 45 6.72 7.85 13.88
C ARG A 45 6.15 7.83 15.29
N LEU A 46 4.95 8.37 15.46
CA LEU A 46 4.29 8.44 16.78
C LEU A 46 4.15 7.05 17.42
N TRP A 47 3.74 6.05 16.65
CA TRP A 47 3.65 4.67 17.13
C TRP A 47 5.01 4.06 17.44
N PHE A 48 6.00 4.31 16.59
CA PHE A 48 7.35 3.87 16.88
C PHE A 48 7.87 4.48 18.18
N ASP A 49 7.75 5.79 18.36
CA ASP A 49 8.22 6.49 19.55
C ASP A 49 7.53 5.96 20.82
N GLU A 50 6.22 5.74 20.75
CA GLU A 50 5.42 5.19 21.86
C GLU A 50 5.88 3.76 22.25
N TRP A 51 6.05 2.87 21.29
CA TRP A 51 6.36 1.47 21.57
C TRP A 51 7.85 1.18 21.72
N ALA A 52 8.72 1.96 21.10
CA ALA A 52 10.17 1.87 21.32
C ALA A 52 10.60 2.54 22.64
N GLY A 53 9.77 3.42 23.19
CA GLY A 53 10.08 4.21 24.39
C GLY A 53 11.21 5.22 24.19
N ILE A 54 11.51 5.56 22.92
CA ILE A 54 12.53 6.55 22.54
C ILE A 54 12.07 7.29 21.29
N GLU A 55 12.32 8.60 21.24
CA GLU A 55 11.98 9.41 20.06
C GLU A 55 12.86 9.04 18.85
N ALA A 56 12.23 8.67 17.75
CA ALA A 56 12.92 8.36 16.48
C ALA A 56 13.76 9.55 15.95
N SER A 57 13.42 10.76 16.36
CA SER A 57 14.19 11.97 16.04
C SER A 57 15.62 11.98 16.55
N LEU A 58 15.91 11.17 17.58
CA LEU A 58 17.24 11.02 18.20
C LEU A 58 18.05 9.88 17.59
N LEU A 59 17.47 9.14 16.64
CA LEU A 59 18.04 7.92 16.09
C LEU A 59 18.38 8.08 14.61
N SER A 60 19.38 7.32 14.13
CA SER A 60 19.59 7.16 12.68
C SER A 60 18.55 6.20 12.08
N ASP A 61 18.31 6.29 10.77
CA ASP A 61 17.41 5.38 10.06
C ASP A 61 17.79 3.91 10.30
N THR A 62 19.09 3.59 10.33
CA THR A 62 19.58 2.23 10.60
C THR A 62 19.18 1.72 11.98
N VAL A 63 19.26 2.57 13.01
CA VAL A 63 18.87 2.19 14.38
C VAL A 63 17.35 2.04 14.46
N ILE A 64 16.60 2.92 13.81
CA ILE A 64 15.14 2.80 13.71
C ILE A 64 14.75 1.47 13.08
N GLU A 65 15.34 1.13 11.93
CA GLU A 65 15.07 -0.14 11.23
C GLU A 65 15.37 -1.37 12.10
N ARG A 66 16.45 -1.36 12.91
CA ARG A 66 16.76 -2.44 13.87
C ARG A 66 15.71 -2.59 14.98
N LEU A 67 15.10 -1.49 15.40
CA LEU A 67 14.12 -1.52 16.49
C LEU A 67 12.69 -1.85 16.01
N ARG A 68 12.35 -1.57 14.75
CA ARG A 68 11.01 -1.81 14.21
C ARG A 68 10.49 -3.23 14.43
N PRO A 69 11.27 -4.32 14.21
CA PRO A 69 10.80 -5.68 14.47
C PRO A 69 10.32 -5.88 15.90
N GLU A 70 11.05 -5.38 16.90
CA GLU A 70 10.64 -5.50 18.29
C GLU A 70 9.44 -4.64 18.64
N VAL A 71 9.29 -3.47 18.05
CA VAL A 71 8.08 -2.65 18.15
C VAL A 71 6.85 -3.44 17.70
N TYR A 72 6.92 -4.17 16.60
CA TYR A 72 5.81 -5.01 16.13
C TYR A 72 5.52 -6.19 17.07
N ARG A 73 6.55 -6.79 17.67
CA ARG A 73 6.36 -7.84 18.70
C ARG A 73 5.69 -7.30 19.95
N CYS A 74 6.09 -6.11 20.40
CA CYS A 74 5.43 -5.45 21.53
C CYS A 74 3.96 -5.18 21.23
N LEU A 75 3.65 -4.63 20.04
CA LEU A 75 2.28 -4.41 19.61
C LEU A 75 1.41 -5.68 19.67
N VAL A 76 1.94 -6.80 19.19
CA VAL A 76 1.21 -8.09 19.21
C VAL A 76 1.02 -8.62 20.62
N ARG A 77 1.99 -8.45 21.53
CA ARG A 77 1.87 -8.87 22.93
C ARG A 77 0.75 -8.15 23.67
N GLU A 78 0.55 -6.88 23.38
CA GLU A 78 -0.46 -6.06 24.03
C GLU A 78 -1.86 -6.14 23.36
N ASN A 79 -1.95 -6.77 22.19
CA ASN A 79 -3.20 -6.91 21.45
C ASN A 79 -3.57 -8.38 21.27
N LEU A 80 -4.76 -8.76 21.74
CA LEU A 80 -5.27 -10.13 21.62
C LEU A 80 -5.84 -10.41 20.22
N ASP A 81 -6.32 -9.38 19.54
CA ASP A 81 -6.95 -9.49 18.23
C ASP A 81 -5.92 -9.45 17.09
N THR A 82 -6.35 -9.89 15.91
CA THR A 82 -5.56 -9.73 14.69
C THR A 82 -5.49 -8.27 14.29
N LEU A 83 -4.26 -7.76 14.17
CA LEU A 83 -4.00 -6.39 13.72
C LEU A 83 -3.86 -6.37 12.20
N PHE A 84 -4.59 -5.50 11.54
CA PHE A 84 -4.33 -5.15 10.14
C PHE A 84 -3.43 -3.92 10.11
N MET A 85 -2.32 -3.96 9.37
CA MET A 85 -1.38 -2.83 9.33
C MET A 85 -1.00 -2.46 7.90
N LYS A 86 -1.27 -1.21 7.52
CA LYS A 86 -0.84 -0.63 6.25
C LYS A 86 0.68 -0.54 6.17
N VAL A 87 1.26 -0.96 5.04
CA VAL A 87 2.70 -0.91 4.76
C VAL A 87 2.95 -0.42 3.34
N HIS A 88 3.91 0.50 3.20
CA HIS A 88 4.44 0.90 1.89
C HIS A 88 5.94 0.63 1.74
N ASP A 89 6.65 0.27 2.82
CA ASP A 89 8.04 -0.18 2.71
C ASP A 89 8.13 -1.43 1.82
N ALA A 90 9.17 -1.55 1.01
CA ALA A 90 9.59 -2.83 0.46
C ALA A 90 9.94 -3.79 1.62
N TRP A 91 9.72 -5.10 1.43
CA TRP A 91 10.22 -6.05 2.39
C TRP A 91 11.75 -6.04 2.36
N SER A 92 12.36 -6.06 3.53
CA SER A 92 13.82 -5.98 3.65
C SER A 92 14.30 -6.64 4.93
N ARG A 93 15.60 -6.72 5.08
CA ARG A 93 16.26 -7.10 6.32
C ARG A 93 17.02 -5.91 6.90
N THR A 94 17.07 -5.84 8.21
CA THR A 94 17.96 -4.91 8.92
C THR A 94 19.42 -5.26 8.64
N ASP A 95 20.33 -4.37 8.97
CA ASP A 95 21.76 -4.62 8.87
C ASP A 95 22.27 -5.73 9.83
N HIS A 96 21.45 -6.19 10.78
CA HIS A 96 21.64 -7.39 11.58
C HIS A 96 21.04 -8.65 10.95
N ASN A 97 20.61 -8.58 9.68
CA ASN A 97 19.99 -9.67 8.93
C ASN A 97 18.63 -10.14 9.52
N GLU A 98 17.98 -9.36 10.36
CA GLU A 98 16.65 -9.64 10.86
C GLU A 98 15.60 -9.12 9.86
N PRO A 99 14.52 -9.89 9.55
CA PRO A 99 13.41 -9.37 8.75
C PRO A 99 12.77 -8.13 9.38
N LEU A 100 12.60 -7.05 8.59
CA LEU A 100 11.95 -5.83 9.06
C LEU A 100 10.49 -6.09 9.49
N PHE A 101 9.83 -7.05 8.83
CA PHE A 101 8.51 -7.55 9.15
C PHE A 101 8.62 -8.99 9.66
N PRO A 102 8.71 -9.19 10.99
CA PRO A 102 9.12 -10.46 11.57
C PRO A 102 8.07 -11.57 11.38
N PRO A 103 8.48 -12.77 10.93
CA PRO A 103 7.57 -13.88 10.67
C PRO A 103 6.84 -14.39 11.92
N ASP A 104 7.47 -14.31 13.08
CA ASP A 104 6.95 -14.81 14.36
C ASP A 104 5.70 -14.06 14.86
N VAL A 105 5.43 -12.86 14.33
CA VAL A 105 4.23 -12.09 14.65
C VAL A 105 3.33 -11.87 13.43
N THR A 106 3.68 -12.43 12.26
CA THR A 106 2.96 -12.27 11.00
C THR A 106 2.05 -13.46 10.73
N THR A 107 0.75 -13.23 10.55
CA THR A 107 -0.20 -14.24 10.03
C THR A 107 -0.14 -14.34 8.52
N GLY A 108 -0.02 -13.20 7.83
CA GLY A 108 0.03 -13.14 6.37
C GLY A 108 0.12 -11.72 5.84
N VAL A 109 0.18 -11.64 4.52
CA VAL A 109 0.28 -10.38 3.77
C VAL A 109 -0.81 -10.34 2.71
N ILE A 110 -1.61 -9.29 2.67
CA ILE A 110 -2.38 -8.90 1.49
C ILE A 110 -1.50 -7.94 0.71
N TYR A 111 -0.99 -8.39 -0.43
CA TYR A 111 -0.16 -7.57 -1.31
C TYR A 111 -1.00 -7.02 -2.46
N ILE A 112 -1.17 -5.69 -2.52
CA ILE A 112 -1.95 -5.04 -3.55
C ILE A 112 -1.02 -4.57 -4.66
N LEU A 113 -1.16 -5.19 -5.82
CA LEU A 113 -0.41 -4.92 -7.04
C LEU A 113 -1.26 -4.09 -8.02
N ARG A 114 -0.65 -3.14 -8.71
CA ARG A 114 -1.29 -2.35 -9.76
C ARG A 114 -0.34 -2.10 -10.92
N ASN A 115 -0.88 -1.94 -12.13
CA ASN A 115 -0.11 -1.61 -13.32
C ASN A 115 0.68 -0.30 -13.13
N PRO A 116 2.03 -0.32 -13.24
CA PRO A 116 2.86 0.87 -13.02
C PRO A 116 2.55 2.00 -14.02
N LEU A 117 2.05 1.69 -15.21
CA LEU A 117 1.59 2.70 -16.16
C LEU A 117 0.42 3.52 -15.58
N ASP A 118 -0.59 2.87 -14.98
CA ASP A 118 -1.73 3.56 -14.35
C ASP A 118 -1.36 4.22 -13.00
N MET A 119 -0.25 3.79 -12.39
CA MET A 119 0.23 4.38 -11.14
C MET A 119 0.93 5.72 -11.34
N ALA A 120 1.64 5.92 -12.45
CA ALA A 120 2.51 7.07 -12.68
C ALA A 120 1.83 8.42 -12.39
N MET A 121 0.66 8.67 -12.99
CA MET A 121 -0.10 9.91 -12.74
C MET A 121 -0.64 10.01 -11.33
N SER A 122 -1.03 8.88 -10.73
CA SER A 122 -1.50 8.87 -9.33
C SER A 122 -0.37 9.16 -8.35
N CYS A 123 0.84 8.70 -8.64
CA CYS A 123 2.06 8.99 -7.89
C CYS A 123 2.46 10.45 -8.05
N ALA A 124 2.45 10.98 -9.28
CA ALA A 124 2.74 12.38 -9.57
C ALA A 124 1.84 13.31 -8.75
N ASN A 125 0.52 13.09 -8.81
CA ASN A 125 -0.44 13.84 -8.01
C ASN A 125 -0.19 13.71 -6.50
N HIS A 126 0.07 12.49 -6.01
CA HIS A 126 0.25 12.24 -4.59
C HIS A 126 1.53 12.87 -4.03
N TRP A 127 2.64 12.79 -4.77
CA TRP A 127 3.93 13.35 -4.34
C TRP A 127 4.08 14.84 -4.66
N GLY A 128 3.15 15.41 -5.45
CA GLY A 128 3.21 16.81 -5.86
C GLY A 128 4.39 17.11 -6.80
N VAL A 129 4.69 16.17 -7.70
CA VAL A 129 5.76 16.24 -8.70
C VAL A 129 5.19 16.11 -10.11
N ASP A 130 5.98 16.45 -11.13
CA ASP A 130 5.62 16.13 -12.52
C ASP A 130 5.61 14.61 -12.79
N VAL A 131 5.02 14.21 -13.90
CA VAL A 131 4.88 12.80 -14.24
C VAL A 131 6.22 12.17 -14.60
N GLU A 132 7.13 12.93 -15.19
CA GLU A 132 8.50 12.52 -15.52
C GLU A 132 9.26 12.12 -14.26
N LYS A 133 9.17 12.94 -13.21
CA LYS A 133 9.78 12.64 -11.92
C LYS A 133 9.12 11.44 -11.24
N ALA A 134 7.79 11.31 -11.34
CA ALA A 134 7.08 10.16 -10.78
C ALA A 134 7.51 8.86 -11.49
N VAL A 135 7.64 8.86 -12.81
CA VAL A 135 8.15 7.71 -13.59
C VAL A 135 9.61 7.41 -13.22
N ALA A 136 10.47 8.41 -13.10
CA ALA A 136 11.84 8.22 -12.64
C ALA A 136 11.89 7.57 -11.24
N ASN A 137 11.05 8.01 -10.31
CA ASN A 137 10.96 7.42 -8.97
C ASN A 137 10.46 5.97 -9.01
N LEU A 138 9.49 5.64 -9.88
CA LEU A 138 9.02 4.25 -10.05
C LEU A 138 10.11 3.32 -10.59
N CYS A 139 11.09 3.87 -11.33
CA CYS A 139 12.22 3.13 -11.91
C CYS A 139 13.49 3.15 -11.02
N ASP A 140 13.49 3.89 -9.91
CA ASP A 140 14.68 4.10 -9.09
C ASP A 140 14.78 3.02 -7.99
N PRO A 141 15.81 2.13 -8.02
CA PRO A 141 16.00 1.10 -6.99
C PRO A 141 16.32 1.67 -5.60
N GLU A 142 16.77 2.92 -5.50
CA GLU A 142 17.09 3.59 -4.23
C GLU A 142 15.96 4.50 -3.74
N PHE A 143 14.81 4.48 -4.40
CA PHE A 143 13.72 5.39 -4.07
C PHE A 143 13.18 5.13 -2.65
N ALA A 144 13.08 6.21 -1.88
CA ALA A 144 12.52 6.20 -0.53
C ALA A 144 11.67 7.44 -0.28
N VAL A 145 10.60 7.26 0.50
CA VAL A 145 9.71 8.36 0.92
C VAL A 145 9.90 8.67 2.40
N ALA A 146 9.29 9.79 2.86
CA ALA A 146 9.44 10.33 4.21
C ALA A 146 10.90 10.64 4.59
N ARG A 147 11.75 10.90 3.60
CA ARG A 147 13.14 11.29 3.76
C ARG A 147 13.21 12.83 3.80
N THR A 148 13.19 13.40 4.99
CA THR A 148 13.30 14.86 5.17
C THR A 148 14.71 15.26 5.57
N LEU A 149 15.29 16.22 4.87
CA LEU A 149 16.58 16.81 5.22
C LEU A 149 16.43 17.93 6.28
N ASN A 150 15.28 18.56 6.32
CA ASN A 150 14.97 19.69 7.20
C ASN A 150 13.63 19.46 7.91
N GLY A 151 13.67 18.96 9.13
CA GLY A 151 12.48 18.71 9.94
C GLY A 151 12.14 17.22 10.13
N LEU A 152 11.03 16.96 10.83
CA LEU A 152 10.55 15.61 11.12
C LEU A 152 9.32 15.30 10.25
N ALA A 153 9.37 14.21 9.53
CA ALA A 153 8.18 13.64 8.90
C ALA A 153 7.33 12.93 9.95
N ASN A 154 6.01 12.88 9.75
CA ASN A 154 5.08 12.11 10.59
C ASN A 154 5.29 10.58 10.42
N GLN A 155 6.03 10.19 9.41
CA GLN A 155 6.39 8.81 9.12
C GLN A 155 7.91 8.63 9.17
N LEU A 156 8.34 7.45 9.56
CA LEU A 156 9.71 6.99 9.43
C LEU A 156 10.06 6.87 7.95
N ARG A 157 11.36 6.90 7.62
CA ARG A 157 11.83 6.62 6.27
C ARG A 157 11.28 5.27 5.80
N GLN A 158 10.75 5.23 4.57
CA GLN A 158 10.31 4.01 3.92
C GLN A 158 11.12 3.83 2.64
N HIS A 159 11.93 2.78 2.60
CA HIS A 159 12.57 2.35 1.36
C HIS A 159 11.54 1.64 0.49
N LEU A 160 11.33 2.12 -0.72
CA LEU A 160 10.39 1.53 -1.67
C LEU A 160 11.11 0.71 -2.75
N GLY A 161 12.29 1.18 -3.17
CA GLY A 161 12.95 0.68 -4.36
C GLY A 161 12.17 1.02 -5.63
N SER A 162 12.55 0.43 -6.75
CA SER A 162 11.74 0.49 -7.98
C SER A 162 10.43 -0.31 -7.80
N TRP A 163 9.45 -0.09 -8.69
CA TRP A 163 8.20 -0.85 -8.63
C TRP A 163 8.44 -2.37 -8.71
N SER A 164 9.34 -2.84 -9.58
CA SER A 164 9.67 -4.27 -9.68
C SER A 164 10.38 -4.79 -8.44
N ASP A 165 11.34 -4.05 -7.88
CA ASP A 165 12.06 -4.47 -6.67
C ASP A 165 11.11 -4.61 -5.49
N HIS A 166 10.17 -3.66 -5.34
CA HIS A 166 9.15 -3.73 -4.31
C HIS A 166 8.26 -4.97 -4.45
N VAL A 167 7.84 -5.31 -5.68
CA VAL A 167 7.05 -6.53 -5.94
C VAL A 167 7.86 -7.76 -5.57
N HIS A 168 9.10 -7.87 -6.05
CA HIS A 168 9.98 -9.02 -5.80
C HIS A 168 10.29 -9.18 -4.31
N SER A 169 10.58 -8.10 -3.61
CA SER A 169 10.90 -8.14 -2.18
C SER A 169 9.78 -8.80 -1.36
N TRP A 170 8.53 -8.46 -1.63
CA TRP A 170 7.39 -9.05 -0.94
C TRP A 170 7.05 -10.45 -1.46
N VAL A 171 6.93 -10.62 -2.79
CA VAL A 171 6.36 -11.83 -3.37
C VAL A 171 7.36 -12.98 -3.40
N ASP A 172 8.65 -12.71 -3.61
CA ASP A 172 9.67 -13.73 -3.82
C ASP A 172 10.62 -13.90 -2.63
N GLU A 173 10.93 -12.81 -1.91
CA GLU A 173 12.00 -12.81 -0.91
C GLU A 173 11.50 -12.89 0.54
N SER A 174 10.26 -12.45 0.81
CA SER A 174 9.76 -12.36 2.19
C SER A 174 9.61 -13.73 2.87
N GLY A 175 9.28 -14.76 2.10
CA GLY A 175 8.95 -16.09 2.63
C GLY A 175 7.67 -16.13 3.49
N LEU A 176 6.90 -15.04 3.52
CA LEU A 176 5.65 -14.93 4.28
C LEU A 176 4.47 -15.49 3.48
N PRO A 177 3.39 -15.93 4.11
CA PRO A 177 2.14 -16.25 3.42
C PRO A 177 1.57 -15.01 2.74
N ILE A 178 1.40 -15.03 1.40
CA ILE A 178 0.94 -13.85 0.63
C ILE A 178 -0.35 -14.17 -0.13
N HIS A 179 -1.34 -13.29 0.00
CA HIS A 179 -2.48 -13.20 -0.89
C HIS A 179 -2.29 -11.96 -1.78
N LEU A 180 -2.00 -12.19 -3.06
CA LEU A 180 -1.77 -11.13 -4.03
C LEU A 180 -3.10 -10.72 -4.67
N ILE A 181 -3.40 -9.44 -4.63
CA ILE A 181 -4.57 -8.82 -5.25
C ILE A 181 -4.11 -7.85 -6.33
N ARG A 182 -4.48 -8.12 -7.59
CA ARG A 182 -4.33 -7.13 -8.64
C ARG A 182 -5.48 -6.11 -8.55
N TYR A 183 -5.14 -4.84 -8.54
CA TYR A 183 -6.13 -3.74 -8.51
C TYR A 183 -7.16 -3.87 -9.63
N GLU A 184 -6.73 -4.26 -10.82
CA GLU A 184 -7.54 -4.43 -12.01
C GLU A 184 -8.58 -5.57 -11.84
N ASP A 185 -8.19 -6.67 -11.19
CA ASP A 185 -9.09 -7.78 -10.90
C ASP A 185 -10.11 -7.40 -9.82
N LEU A 186 -9.66 -6.69 -8.77
CA LEU A 186 -10.55 -6.15 -7.75
C LEU A 186 -11.57 -5.14 -8.33
N ARG A 187 -11.15 -4.35 -9.33
CA ARG A 187 -12.06 -3.44 -10.05
C ARG A 187 -13.09 -4.17 -10.90
N ARG A 188 -12.71 -5.29 -11.49
CA ARG A 188 -13.57 -6.10 -12.36
C ARG A 188 -14.58 -6.94 -11.57
N ASP A 189 -14.16 -7.55 -10.47
CA ASP A 189 -14.99 -8.45 -9.65
C ASP A 189 -14.68 -8.26 -8.16
N PRO A 190 -15.14 -7.14 -7.55
CA PRO A 190 -14.78 -6.80 -6.18
C PRO A 190 -15.31 -7.78 -5.15
N GLU A 191 -16.50 -8.37 -5.35
CA GLU A 191 -17.08 -9.31 -4.38
C GLU A 191 -16.28 -10.59 -4.32
N LYS A 192 -15.89 -11.15 -5.47
CA LYS A 192 -15.08 -12.36 -5.56
C LYS A 192 -13.70 -12.13 -4.96
N ILE A 193 -12.97 -11.13 -5.43
CA ILE A 193 -11.58 -10.88 -5.04
C ILE A 193 -11.48 -10.49 -3.56
N PHE A 194 -12.38 -9.65 -3.08
CA PHE A 194 -12.43 -9.31 -1.66
C PHE A 194 -12.86 -10.53 -0.80
N GLY A 195 -13.78 -11.36 -1.28
CA GLY A 195 -14.18 -12.60 -0.61
C GLY A 195 -13.02 -13.60 -0.47
N GLU A 196 -12.12 -13.67 -1.45
CA GLU A 196 -10.88 -14.46 -1.34
C GLU A 196 -9.94 -13.90 -0.27
N ALA A 197 -9.80 -12.57 -0.19
CA ALA A 197 -9.03 -11.91 0.86
C ALA A 197 -9.61 -12.14 2.26
N VAL A 198 -10.93 -12.09 2.43
CA VAL A 198 -11.62 -12.40 3.70
C VAL A 198 -11.27 -13.82 4.19
N ARG A 199 -11.31 -14.81 3.28
CA ARG A 199 -10.93 -16.20 3.61
C ARG A 199 -9.45 -16.32 3.95
N PHE A 200 -8.58 -15.65 3.20
CA PHE A 200 -7.14 -15.65 3.48
C PHE A 200 -6.82 -15.07 4.88
N CYS A 201 -7.55 -14.04 5.29
CA CYS A 201 -7.40 -13.44 6.62
C CYS A 201 -7.95 -14.32 7.75
N GLY A 202 -8.56 -15.46 7.45
CA GLY A 202 -9.21 -16.31 8.46
C GLY A 202 -10.47 -15.71 9.07
N LEU A 203 -11.06 -14.71 8.40
CA LEU A 203 -12.32 -14.10 8.81
C LEU A 203 -13.51 -14.97 8.40
N ASP A 204 -14.58 -14.92 9.19
CA ASP A 204 -15.83 -15.60 8.85
C ASP A 204 -16.35 -15.11 7.49
N PHE A 205 -16.61 -16.03 6.58
CA PHE A 205 -17.08 -15.69 5.24
C PHE A 205 -18.59 -15.49 5.23
N ASP A 206 -19.03 -14.27 4.92
CA ASP A 206 -20.44 -13.92 4.75
C ASP A 206 -20.63 -13.13 3.43
N ALA A 207 -21.36 -13.75 2.49
CA ALA A 207 -21.58 -13.15 1.16
C ALA A 207 -22.38 -11.85 1.22
N ALA A 208 -23.37 -11.74 2.12
CA ALA A 208 -24.16 -10.51 2.24
C ALA A 208 -23.33 -9.35 2.82
N ARG A 209 -22.48 -9.64 3.81
CA ARG A 209 -21.51 -8.64 4.33
C ARG A 209 -20.50 -8.22 3.29
N ILE A 210 -20.02 -9.14 2.42
CA ILE A 210 -19.12 -8.80 1.31
C ILE A 210 -19.81 -7.85 0.35
N GLN A 211 -21.03 -8.16 -0.10
CA GLN A 211 -21.80 -7.29 -0.98
C GLN A 211 -22.02 -5.90 -0.38
N LYS A 212 -22.40 -5.84 0.90
CA LYS A 212 -22.57 -4.59 1.65
C LYS A 212 -21.26 -3.79 1.73
N ALA A 213 -20.16 -4.46 2.07
CA ALA A 213 -18.82 -3.82 2.13
C ALA A 213 -18.40 -3.25 0.77
N VAL A 214 -18.63 -3.99 -0.32
CA VAL A 214 -18.37 -3.53 -1.69
C VAL A 214 -19.24 -2.32 -2.06
N ALA A 215 -20.52 -2.37 -1.76
CA ALA A 215 -21.45 -1.25 -2.02
C ALA A 215 -21.03 0.02 -1.28
N PHE A 216 -20.63 -0.09 0.00
CA PHE A 216 -20.18 1.02 0.85
C PHE A 216 -18.76 1.51 0.54
N SER A 217 -17.99 0.76 -0.22
CA SER A 217 -16.61 1.10 -0.62
C SER A 217 -16.51 1.47 -2.09
N ASN A 218 -17.63 1.78 -2.76
CA ASN A 218 -17.61 2.18 -4.16
C ASN A 218 -16.89 3.54 -4.34
N PHE A 219 -16.36 3.77 -5.53
CA PHE A 219 -15.50 4.93 -5.79
C PHE A 219 -16.23 6.27 -5.63
N ASP A 220 -17.52 6.33 -5.99
CA ASP A 220 -18.32 7.55 -5.88
C ASP A 220 -18.54 7.93 -4.41
N GLU A 221 -18.76 6.95 -3.53
CA GLU A 221 -18.88 7.18 -2.09
C GLU A 221 -17.56 7.71 -1.51
N LEU A 222 -16.41 7.14 -1.91
CA LEU A 222 -15.09 7.61 -1.45
C LEU A 222 -14.82 9.05 -1.90
N GLN A 223 -15.12 9.38 -3.16
CA GLN A 223 -14.98 10.75 -3.68
C GLN A 223 -15.92 11.73 -2.97
N LYS A 224 -17.16 11.32 -2.72
CA LYS A 224 -18.15 12.12 -1.99
C LYS A 224 -17.62 12.46 -0.60
N GLN A 225 -17.14 11.47 0.16
CA GLN A 225 -16.62 11.70 1.49
C GLN A 225 -15.36 12.59 1.48
N GLU A 226 -14.43 12.38 0.52
CA GLU A 226 -13.27 13.26 0.36
C GLU A 226 -13.67 14.71 0.11
N LYS A 227 -14.71 14.93 -0.74
CA LYS A 227 -15.22 16.27 -1.05
C LYS A 227 -15.89 16.94 0.15
N GLU A 228 -16.62 16.17 0.96
CA GLU A 228 -17.38 16.69 2.11
C GLU A 228 -16.51 16.92 3.35
N LYS A 229 -15.57 16.01 3.63
CA LYS A 229 -14.82 15.96 4.90
C LYS A 229 -13.31 16.16 4.72
N GLY A 230 -12.81 16.14 3.50
CA GLY A 230 -11.38 15.99 3.20
C GLY A 230 -10.89 14.57 3.46
N PHE A 231 -9.61 14.32 3.20
CA PHE A 231 -8.98 13.03 3.48
C PHE A 231 -7.63 13.22 4.17
N ARG A 232 -7.49 12.69 5.38
CA ARG A 232 -6.32 12.90 6.26
C ARG A 232 -5.01 12.34 5.70
N GLU A 233 -5.07 11.29 4.86
CA GLU A 233 -3.90 10.69 4.22
C GLU A 233 -3.49 11.41 2.93
N ARG A 234 -4.21 12.46 2.51
CA ARG A 234 -3.79 13.31 1.41
C ARG A 234 -2.61 14.16 1.87
N LEU A 235 -1.49 14.06 1.16
CA LEU A 235 -0.30 14.84 1.48
C LEU A 235 -0.52 16.33 1.18
N PRO A 236 0.07 17.24 1.98
CA PRO A 236 -0.06 18.69 1.77
C PRO A 236 0.40 19.15 0.37
N GLN A 237 1.42 18.51 -0.19
CA GLN A 237 1.97 18.80 -1.52
C GLN A 237 1.16 18.19 -2.67
N SER A 238 0.16 17.36 -2.40
CA SER A 238 -0.66 16.73 -3.45
C SER A 238 -1.36 17.78 -4.31
N SER A 239 -1.25 17.66 -5.63
CA SER A 239 -1.77 18.63 -6.61
C SER A 239 -3.28 18.52 -6.87
N GLY A 240 -3.95 17.45 -6.39
CA GLY A 240 -5.38 17.23 -6.62
C GLY A 240 -6.04 16.37 -5.55
N THR A 241 -7.23 15.83 -5.84
CA THR A 241 -7.93 14.89 -4.96
C THR A 241 -7.18 13.58 -4.82
N PHE A 242 -7.32 12.91 -3.69
CA PHE A 242 -6.72 11.60 -3.46
C PHE A 242 -7.42 10.52 -4.30
N PHE A 243 -8.77 10.52 -4.31
CA PHE A 243 -9.58 9.65 -5.14
C PHE A 243 -9.81 10.29 -6.51
N ARG A 244 -8.79 10.28 -7.39
CA ARG A 244 -8.78 11.03 -8.66
C ARG A 244 -9.72 10.46 -9.71
N GLN A 245 -9.51 9.25 -10.16
CA GLN A 245 -10.26 8.62 -11.26
C GLN A 245 -10.65 7.15 -10.98
N GLY A 246 -9.82 6.38 -10.29
CA GLY A 246 -10.10 4.98 -9.95
C GLY A 246 -10.24 4.05 -11.17
N ARG A 247 -9.80 4.46 -12.36
CA ARG A 247 -9.95 3.71 -13.62
C ARG A 247 -8.71 2.89 -13.97
N VAL A 248 -8.90 1.88 -14.80
CA VAL A 248 -7.85 1.04 -15.40
C VAL A 248 -7.63 1.50 -16.84
N GLY A 249 -6.38 1.52 -17.29
CA GLY A 249 -6.00 1.90 -18.66
C GLY A 249 -5.98 3.41 -18.94
N GLY A 250 -6.11 4.25 -17.92
CA GLY A 250 -6.06 5.71 -18.05
C GLY A 250 -4.73 6.25 -18.55
N TRP A 251 -3.67 5.51 -18.35
CA TRP A 251 -2.33 5.86 -18.80
C TRP A 251 -2.23 6.15 -20.30
N ARG A 252 -3.10 5.55 -21.14
CA ARG A 252 -3.11 5.75 -22.60
C ARG A 252 -3.38 7.21 -23.02
N GLU A 253 -4.11 7.93 -22.19
CA GLU A 253 -4.47 9.33 -22.42
C GLU A 253 -3.51 10.30 -21.71
N GLU A 254 -2.77 9.81 -20.72
CA GLU A 254 -2.03 10.65 -19.78
C GLU A 254 -0.52 10.56 -19.92
N LEU A 255 0.03 9.42 -20.41
CA LEU A 255 1.47 9.22 -20.55
C LEU A 255 1.94 9.42 -21.99
N THR A 256 3.09 10.06 -22.15
CA THR A 256 3.79 10.13 -23.43
C THR A 256 4.39 8.76 -23.81
N PRO A 257 4.60 8.47 -25.10
CA PRO A 257 5.24 7.22 -25.54
C PRO A 257 6.61 6.97 -24.89
N ASP A 258 7.39 8.01 -24.64
CA ASP A 258 8.72 7.91 -24.03
C ASP A 258 8.63 7.46 -22.56
N LEU A 259 7.67 7.99 -21.78
CA LEU A 259 7.43 7.56 -20.39
C LEU A 259 6.90 6.14 -20.32
N VAL A 260 6.01 5.76 -21.23
CA VAL A 260 5.52 4.37 -21.36
C VAL A 260 6.70 3.44 -21.66
N LYS A 261 7.56 3.82 -22.62
CA LYS A 261 8.76 3.05 -22.98
C LYS A 261 9.69 2.90 -21.78
N GLN A 262 9.98 3.97 -21.05
CA GLN A 262 10.85 3.92 -19.86
C GLN A 262 10.34 2.93 -18.81
N LEU A 263 9.04 2.97 -18.47
CA LEU A 263 8.42 2.03 -17.53
C LEU A 263 8.48 0.59 -18.02
N ILE A 264 8.19 0.35 -19.31
CA ILE A 264 8.25 -0.99 -19.90
C ILE A 264 9.68 -1.52 -19.90
N ASP A 265 10.65 -0.72 -20.37
CA ASP A 265 12.07 -1.15 -20.42
C ASP A 265 12.59 -1.53 -19.03
N THR A 266 12.18 -0.81 -17.99
CA THR A 266 12.62 -1.08 -16.61
C THR A 266 11.89 -2.27 -15.97
N HIS A 267 10.60 -2.47 -16.28
CA HIS A 267 9.72 -3.38 -15.53
C HIS A 267 9.18 -4.56 -16.34
N SER A 268 9.65 -4.77 -17.59
CA SER A 268 9.06 -5.72 -18.54
C SER A 268 8.85 -7.11 -17.97
N GLU A 269 9.82 -7.69 -17.27
CA GLU A 269 9.73 -9.06 -16.76
C GLU A 269 8.62 -9.18 -15.69
N THR A 270 8.60 -8.24 -14.74
CA THR A 270 7.57 -8.21 -13.70
C THR A 270 6.20 -7.91 -14.29
N MET A 271 6.12 -6.98 -15.25
CA MET A 271 4.86 -6.66 -15.94
C MET A 271 4.30 -7.85 -16.72
N LYS A 272 5.15 -8.63 -17.43
CA LYS A 272 4.75 -9.87 -18.09
C LYS A 272 4.25 -10.92 -17.10
N ARG A 273 5.04 -11.17 -16.06
CA ARG A 273 4.69 -12.14 -15.01
C ARG A 273 3.29 -11.92 -14.44
N PHE A 274 2.90 -10.67 -14.27
CA PHE A 274 1.60 -10.32 -13.71
C PHE A 274 0.54 -9.93 -14.76
N GLY A 275 0.81 -10.19 -16.06
CA GLY A 275 -0.16 -10.01 -17.14
C GLY A 275 -0.51 -8.56 -17.45
N TYR A 276 0.44 -7.65 -17.29
CA TYR A 276 0.32 -6.26 -17.76
C TYR A 276 0.89 -6.05 -19.16
N LEU A 277 1.78 -6.97 -19.60
CA LEU A 277 2.33 -7.01 -20.94
C LEU A 277 2.13 -8.40 -21.56
N ASN A 278 2.01 -8.44 -22.88
CA ASN A 278 2.13 -9.66 -23.66
C ASN A 278 3.61 -10.04 -23.89
N GLU A 279 3.85 -11.15 -24.59
CA GLU A 279 5.21 -11.65 -24.90
C GLU A 279 6.05 -10.65 -25.73
N TYR A 280 5.40 -9.75 -26.45
CA TYR A 280 6.03 -8.73 -27.31
C TYR A 280 6.22 -7.39 -26.60
N ASN A 281 6.14 -7.32 -25.27
CA ASN A 281 6.18 -6.10 -24.47
C ASN A 281 5.06 -5.08 -24.80
N GLN A 282 3.94 -5.52 -25.34
CA GLN A 282 2.82 -4.64 -25.59
C GLN A 282 1.85 -4.65 -24.40
N PRO A 283 1.47 -3.48 -23.86
CA PRO A 283 0.54 -3.41 -22.76
C PRO A 283 -0.89 -3.78 -23.18
N HIS A 284 -1.55 -4.51 -22.29
CA HIS A 284 -2.96 -4.92 -22.46
C HIS A 284 -3.94 -3.77 -22.33
#